data_45a078daec7c21ae60a99cac0274517c
#
_entry.id   45a078daec7c21ae60a99cac0274517c
#
_cell.length_a   1.000
_cell.length_b   1.000
_cell.length_c   1.000
_cell.angle_alpha   90.00
_cell.angle_beta   90.00
_cell.angle_gamma   90.00
#
_symmetry.space_group_name_H-M   'P 1'
#
loop_
_entity.id
_entity.type
_entity.pdbx_description
1 polymer ?
#
loop_
_entity_poly.entity_id
_entity_poly.type
_entity_poly.pdbx_seq_one_letter_code
_entity_poly.pdbx_strand_id
1 'polypeptide(L)'
;MSHVVCETAEHPDRPPLSMAELAQRVANDIPEKSYVNLGIGQPTQVADFLDPASGVVLHTENGMLGMGPTAVGEQIDRDLTNAGKVPVTEMPGAAYLSSADAFSMIRGGHLDICVLGAFQVSVEGDLANWHTGLPDAIPAVGGAMDLAIGAKQVFVMMTLFDKDGIPKLVSDCTYPITAFACVDRVYTDYAIFVFRSAGVQVEETYGCTVGELIQRLSLHLEHCSFR
;
A
#
# COMPACT_ATOMS: atom_id res chain seq x y z
N MET A 1 26.37 -17.27 2.61
CA MET A 1 25.00 -16.80 2.29
C MET A 1 24.11 -17.35 3.37
N SER A 2 23.75 -16.54 4.34
CA SER A 2 22.83 -16.94 5.41
C SER A 2 21.41 -16.92 4.83
N HIS A 3 20.81 -18.09 4.68
CA HIS A 3 19.38 -18.21 4.43
C HIS A 3 18.66 -17.64 5.66
N VAL A 4 18.12 -16.43 5.55
CA VAL A 4 17.16 -15.92 6.52
C VAL A 4 15.90 -16.76 6.30
N VAL A 5 15.66 -17.69 7.20
CA VAL A 5 14.39 -18.44 7.27
C VAL A 5 13.36 -17.42 7.75
N CYS A 6 12.47 -16.99 6.87
CA CYS A 6 11.34 -16.16 7.24
C CYS A 6 10.28 -17.08 7.84
N GLU A 7 10.04 -16.99 9.15
CA GLU A 7 8.92 -17.67 9.80
C GLU A 7 7.64 -16.90 9.53
N THR A 8 6.60 -17.58 9.03
CA THR A 8 5.26 -16.98 8.94
C THR A 8 4.67 -16.88 10.35
N ALA A 9 4.28 -15.67 10.77
CA ALA A 9 3.59 -15.47 12.03
C ALA A 9 2.08 -15.72 11.83
N GLU A 10 1.55 -16.75 12.50
CA GLU A 10 0.12 -17.09 12.42
C GLU A 10 -0.65 -16.63 13.64
N HIS A 11 -1.77 -15.93 13.42
CA HIS A 11 -2.67 -15.44 14.46
C HIS A 11 -4.12 -15.89 14.20
N PRO A 12 -4.41 -17.21 14.21
CA PRO A 12 -5.74 -17.74 13.85
C PRO A 12 -6.84 -17.29 14.82
N ASP A 13 -6.51 -17.06 16.09
CA ASP A 13 -7.46 -16.63 17.12
C ASP A 13 -7.70 -15.10 17.13
N ARG A 14 -6.90 -14.34 16.40
CA ARG A 14 -7.09 -12.89 16.24
C ARG A 14 -8.02 -12.64 15.07
N PRO A 15 -9.06 -11.78 15.21
CA PRO A 15 -9.93 -11.45 14.06
C PRO A 15 -9.11 -10.79 12.94
N PRO A 16 -9.62 -10.81 11.69
CA PRO A 16 -9.06 -10.03 10.61
C PRO A 16 -8.86 -8.57 11.01
N LEU A 17 -7.82 -7.94 10.51
CA LEU A 17 -7.48 -6.57 10.85
C LEU A 17 -8.57 -5.59 10.38
N SER A 18 -8.93 -4.66 11.24
CA SER A 18 -9.68 -3.48 10.83
C SER A 18 -8.81 -2.59 9.92
N MET A 19 -9.44 -1.68 9.17
CA MET A 19 -8.69 -0.75 8.32
C MET A 19 -7.71 0.13 9.10
N ALA A 20 -8.03 0.52 10.32
CA ALA A 20 -7.14 1.28 11.18
C ALA A 20 -5.92 0.46 11.64
N GLU A 21 -6.14 -0.80 12.05
CA GLU A 21 -5.04 -1.71 12.40
C GLU A 21 -4.15 -2.02 11.19
N LEU A 22 -4.76 -2.15 10.01
CA LEU A 22 -4.03 -2.36 8.76
C LEU A 22 -3.17 -1.13 8.41
N ALA A 23 -3.72 0.08 8.52
CA ALA A 23 -2.98 1.32 8.31
C ALA A 23 -1.82 1.47 9.32
N GLN A 24 -2.06 1.13 10.58
CA GLN A 24 -1.01 1.11 11.61
C GLN A 24 0.07 0.07 11.29
N ARG A 25 -0.32 -1.12 10.80
CA ARG A 25 0.65 -2.16 10.42
C ARG A 25 1.53 -1.72 9.26
N VAL A 26 0.96 -1.04 8.25
CA VAL A 26 1.73 -0.44 7.15
C VAL A 26 2.68 0.63 7.68
N ALA A 27 2.19 1.54 8.55
CA ALA A 27 3.02 2.60 9.13
C ALA A 27 4.24 2.06 9.88
N ASN A 28 4.07 0.95 10.61
CA ASN A 28 5.15 0.30 11.37
C ASN A 28 6.24 -0.31 10.48
N ASP A 29 5.92 -0.65 9.24
CA ASP A 29 6.88 -1.22 8.27
C ASP A 29 7.58 -0.16 7.42
N ILE A 30 7.17 1.10 7.51
CA ILE A 30 7.84 2.21 6.84
C ILE A 30 9.13 2.55 7.61
N PRO A 31 10.31 2.43 6.98
CA PRO A 31 11.57 2.75 7.64
C PRO A 31 11.65 4.24 8.01
N GLU A 32 12.35 4.54 9.10
CA GLU A 32 12.65 5.90 9.48
C GLU A 32 13.35 6.68 8.35
N LYS A 33 13.07 7.99 8.28
CA LYS A 33 13.69 8.93 7.32
C LYS A 33 13.39 8.62 5.85
N SER A 34 12.35 7.82 5.56
CA SER A 34 11.89 7.52 4.20
C SER A 34 11.08 8.66 3.61
N TYR A 35 11.17 8.83 2.29
CA TYR A 35 10.25 9.64 1.50
C TYR A 35 9.11 8.75 0.99
N VAL A 36 7.87 9.04 1.38
CA VAL A 36 6.72 8.17 1.16
C VAL A 36 5.57 8.90 0.49
N ASN A 37 4.96 8.29 -0.52
CA ASN A 37 3.69 8.75 -1.07
C ASN A 37 2.57 7.81 -0.64
N LEU A 38 1.44 8.37 -0.22
CA LEU A 38 0.23 7.65 0.15
C LEU A 38 -0.85 7.88 -0.92
N GLY A 39 -1.23 6.81 -1.62
CA GLY A 39 -2.28 6.83 -2.62
C GLY A 39 -3.65 7.21 -2.04
N ILE A 40 -4.54 7.68 -2.92
CA ILE A 40 -5.89 8.12 -2.57
C ILE A 40 -6.70 6.96 -1.95
N GLY A 41 -7.54 7.27 -0.97
CA GLY A 41 -8.44 6.35 -0.30
C GLY A 41 -7.83 5.74 0.97
N GLN A 42 -7.92 4.42 1.15
CA GLN A 42 -7.46 3.75 2.37
C GLN A 42 -5.99 4.04 2.73
N PRO A 43 -5.04 4.10 1.80
CA PRO A 43 -3.64 4.39 2.12
C PRO A 43 -3.41 5.73 2.84
N THR A 44 -4.27 6.74 2.64
CA THR A 44 -4.11 8.04 3.33
C THR A 44 -4.17 7.92 4.84
N GLN A 45 -4.86 6.90 5.38
CA GLN A 45 -4.96 6.69 6.83
C GLN A 45 -3.61 6.34 7.48
N VAL A 46 -2.63 5.87 6.71
CA VAL A 46 -1.29 5.54 7.21
C VAL A 46 -0.62 6.77 7.83
N ALA A 47 -0.90 7.98 7.31
CA ALA A 47 -0.37 9.23 7.84
C ALA A 47 -0.71 9.47 9.33
N ASP A 48 -1.88 8.99 9.76
CA ASP A 48 -2.37 9.20 11.14
C ASP A 48 -1.65 8.31 12.18
N PHE A 49 -0.89 7.29 11.70
CA PHE A 49 -0.17 6.32 12.53
C PHE A 49 1.35 6.45 12.46
N LEU A 50 1.88 7.36 11.64
CA LEU A 50 3.32 7.60 11.58
C LEU A 50 3.79 8.33 12.84
N ASP A 51 4.89 7.85 13.43
CA ASP A 51 5.54 8.57 14.50
C ASP A 51 6.18 9.87 13.97
N PRO A 52 5.78 11.05 14.46
CA PRO A 52 6.39 12.32 14.05
C PRO A 52 7.91 12.37 14.26
N ALA A 53 8.44 11.57 15.21
CA ALA A 53 9.87 11.48 15.47
C ALA A 53 10.63 10.56 14.49
N SER A 54 9.94 9.75 13.69
CA SER A 54 10.55 8.84 12.73
C SER A 54 11.34 9.54 11.61
N GLY A 55 11.06 10.82 11.38
CA GLY A 55 11.65 11.57 10.28
C GLY A 55 11.14 11.15 8.89
N VAL A 56 10.05 10.39 8.81
CA VAL A 56 9.36 10.09 7.55
C VAL A 56 8.80 11.37 6.95
N VAL A 57 9.05 11.58 5.67
CA VAL A 57 8.57 12.74 4.92
C VAL A 57 7.53 12.30 3.92
N LEU A 58 6.27 12.71 4.16
CA LEU A 58 5.19 12.40 3.22
C LEU A 58 5.21 13.38 2.05
N HIS A 59 5.16 12.82 0.85
CA HIS A 59 5.06 13.51 -0.44
C HIS A 59 3.64 13.38 -0.99
N THR A 60 3.12 14.42 -1.62
CA THR A 60 1.83 14.37 -2.31
C THR A 60 1.95 14.82 -3.76
N GLU A 61 1.16 14.23 -4.65
CA GLU A 61 1.14 14.53 -6.10
C GLU A 61 0.67 15.95 -6.40
N ASN A 62 -0.14 16.54 -5.53
CA ASN A 62 -0.60 17.92 -5.64
C ASN A 62 0.42 18.97 -5.18
N GLY A 63 1.63 18.52 -4.73
CA GLY A 63 2.76 19.41 -4.54
C GLY A 63 3.09 19.76 -3.09
N MET A 64 2.79 18.90 -2.12
CA MET A 64 3.22 19.07 -0.75
C MET A 64 4.29 18.05 -0.38
N LEU A 65 5.37 18.50 0.22
CA LEU A 65 6.41 17.68 0.84
C LEU A 65 6.42 17.98 2.33
N GLY A 66 6.28 16.95 3.17
CA GLY A 66 6.11 17.11 4.61
C GLY A 66 4.63 17.25 5.02
N MET A 67 3.72 16.55 4.32
CA MET A 67 2.33 16.40 4.75
C MET A 67 2.28 15.74 6.13
N GLY A 68 1.46 16.28 7.02
CA GLY A 68 1.16 15.71 8.33
C GLY A 68 -0.10 14.84 8.32
N PRO A 69 -0.58 14.42 9.50
CA PRO A 69 -1.81 13.67 9.66
C PRO A 69 -3.06 14.47 9.25
N THR A 70 -4.21 13.78 9.25
CA THR A 70 -5.52 14.36 8.99
C THR A 70 -5.80 15.52 9.96
N ALA A 71 -6.16 16.68 9.42
CA ALA A 71 -6.51 17.86 10.22
C ALA A 71 -7.90 17.71 10.84
N VAL A 72 -8.04 18.08 12.12
CA VAL A 72 -9.30 18.02 12.85
C VAL A 72 -9.62 19.34 13.57
N GLY A 73 -10.89 19.69 13.65
CA GLY A 73 -11.35 20.87 14.39
C GLY A 73 -10.73 22.18 13.88
N GLU A 74 -10.06 22.92 14.74
CA GLU A 74 -9.43 24.22 14.42
C GLU A 74 -8.17 24.11 13.54
N GLN A 75 -7.63 22.90 13.37
CA GLN A 75 -6.47 22.66 12.49
C GLN A 75 -6.84 22.63 11.02
N ILE A 76 -8.13 22.61 10.69
CA ILE A 76 -8.60 22.49 9.30
C ILE A 76 -8.31 23.78 8.55
N ASP A 77 -7.34 23.71 7.63
CA ASP A 77 -7.15 24.68 6.56
C ASP A 77 -7.74 24.10 5.26
N ARG A 78 -8.65 24.82 4.62
CA ARG A 78 -9.33 24.36 3.40
C ARG A 78 -8.42 24.37 2.17
N ASP A 79 -7.35 25.13 2.21
CA ASP A 79 -6.36 25.23 1.13
C ASP A 79 -5.27 24.14 1.29
N LEU A 80 -5.20 23.48 2.46
CA LEU A 80 -4.22 22.47 2.77
C LEU A 80 -4.85 21.07 2.75
N THR A 81 -4.77 20.41 1.60
CA THR A 81 -5.37 19.09 1.41
C THR A 81 -4.39 18.10 0.78
N ASN A 82 -4.58 16.81 1.07
CA ASN A 82 -3.88 15.74 0.37
C ASN A 82 -4.44 15.53 -1.07
N ALA A 83 -3.85 14.62 -1.83
CA ALA A 83 -4.30 14.28 -3.18
C ALA A 83 -5.76 13.75 -3.21
N GLY A 84 -6.27 13.22 -2.10
CA GLY A 84 -7.67 12.78 -1.91
C GLY A 84 -8.62 13.90 -1.50
N LYS A 85 -8.17 15.17 -1.46
CA LYS A 85 -8.94 16.36 -1.03
C LYS A 85 -9.40 16.31 0.45
N VAL A 86 -8.71 15.52 1.27
CA VAL A 86 -8.92 15.51 2.72
C VAL A 86 -8.02 16.56 3.34
N PRO A 87 -8.53 17.43 4.25
CA PRO A 87 -7.71 18.39 4.98
C PRO A 87 -6.64 17.69 5.81
N VAL A 88 -5.42 18.21 5.72
CA VAL A 88 -4.26 17.68 6.45
C VAL A 88 -3.52 18.78 7.18
N THR A 89 -2.66 18.40 8.12
CA THR A 89 -1.70 19.31 8.74
C THR A 89 -0.39 19.31 7.97
N GLU A 90 0.54 20.16 8.32
CA GLU A 90 1.91 20.17 7.82
C GLU A 90 2.90 19.85 8.93
N MET A 91 3.99 19.20 8.56
CA MET A 91 5.11 18.96 9.47
C MET A 91 6.07 20.16 9.47
N PRO A 92 6.78 20.44 10.57
CA PRO A 92 7.81 21.47 10.58
C PRO A 92 8.83 21.26 9.45
N GLY A 93 9.02 22.27 8.61
CA GLY A 93 9.91 22.21 7.45
C GLY A 93 9.21 21.73 6.16
N ALA A 94 7.88 21.63 6.15
CA ALA A 94 7.13 21.33 4.95
C ALA A 94 7.43 22.33 3.83
N ALA A 95 7.36 21.85 2.58
CA ALA A 95 7.59 22.66 1.38
C ALA A 95 6.45 22.46 0.38
N TYR A 96 6.14 23.51 -0.37
CA TYR A 96 5.13 23.49 -1.40
C TYR A 96 5.78 23.59 -2.77
N LEU A 97 5.38 22.71 -3.66
CA LEU A 97 5.94 22.52 -4.98
C LEU A 97 4.85 22.61 -6.04
N SER A 98 5.24 22.83 -7.27
CA SER A 98 4.30 22.62 -8.38
C SER A 98 4.00 21.11 -8.53
N SER A 99 2.83 20.77 -9.05
CA SER A 99 2.50 19.37 -9.39
C SER A 99 3.53 18.77 -10.37
N ALA A 100 4.07 19.59 -11.28
CA ALA A 100 5.13 19.15 -12.19
C ALA A 100 6.42 18.75 -11.45
N ASP A 101 6.83 19.51 -10.44
CA ASP A 101 8.00 19.18 -9.61
C ASP A 101 7.73 17.94 -8.78
N ALA A 102 6.52 17.82 -8.21
CA ALA A 102 6.12 16.63 -7.45
C ALA A 102 6.23 15.36 -8.32
N PHE A 103 5.69 15.38 -9.55
CA PHE A 103 5.83 14.26 -10.48
C PHE A 103 7.28 14.04 -10.95
N SER A 104 8.09 15.09 -11.05
CA SER A 104 9.51 14.94 -11.36
C SER A 104 10.27 14.22 -10.25
N MET A 105 9.89 14.43 -8.98
CA MET A 105 10.44 13.68 -7.85
C MET A 105 10.07 12.19 -7.93
N ILE A 106 8.82 11.86 -8.27
CA ILE A 106 8.38 10.47 -8.46
C ILE A 106 9.20 9.81 -9.57
N ARG A 107 9.20 10.39 -10.76
CA ARG A 107 9.89 9.86 -11.96
C ARG A 107 11.42 9.82 -11.80
N GLY A 108 11.96 10.69 -10.96
CA GLY A 108 13.38 10.73 -10.63
C GLY A 108 13.83 9.65 -9.63
N GLY A 109 12.91 8.80 -9.13
CA GLY A 109 13.23 7.74 -8.16
C GLY A 109 13.57 8.27 -6.76
N HIS A 110 13.03 9.44 -6.41
CA HIS A 110 13.31 10.06 -5.10
C HIS A 110 12.37 9.58 -3.99
N LEU A 111 11.35 8.80 -4.31
CA LEU A 111 10.47 8.17 -3.31
C LEU A 111 11.03 6.81 -2.90
N ASP A 112 11.12 6.56 -1.59
CA ASP A 112 11.52 5.27 -1.06
C ASP A 112 10.37 4.28 -1.11
N ILE A 113 9.16 4.72 -0.77
CA ILE A 113 7.96 3.88 -0.75
C ILE A 113 6.77 4.64 -1.34
N CYS A 114 5.95 3.95 -2.11
CA CYS A 114 4.57 4.35 -2.32
C CYS A 114 3.61 3.31 -1.76
N VAL A 115 2.53 3.75 -1.11
CA VAL A 115 1.45 2.90 -0.62
C VAL A 115 0.22 3.11 -1.48
N LEU A 116 -0.22 2.09 -2.20
CA LEU A 116 -1.32 2.18 -3.17
C LEU A 116 -2.48 1.26 -2.79
N GLY A 117 -3.71 1.67 -3.10
CA GLY A 117 -4.85 0.76 -3.11
C GLY A 117 -4.84 -0.10 -4.37
N ALA A 118 -5.52 -1.28 -4.33
CA ALA A 118 -5.66 -2.14 -5.50
C ALA A 118 -7.05 -2.74 -5.63
N PHE A 119 -7.47 -2.98 -6.88
CA PHE A 119 -8.59 -3.84 -7.22
C PHE A 119 -8.14 -5.30 -7.30
N GLN A 120 -6.97 -5.55 -7.91
CA GLN A 120 -6.31 -6.85 -7.95
C GLN A 120 -4.79 -6.69 -7.92
N VAL A 121 -4.12 -7.70 -7.36
CA VAL A 121 -2.66 -7.92 -7.48
C VAL A 121 -2.46 -9.36 -7.93
N SER A 122 -1.60 -9.59 -8.93
CA SER A 122 -1.24 -10.95 -9.34
C SER A 122 -0.13 -11.53 -8.46
N VAL A 123 0.04 -12.85 -8.49
CA VAL A 123 1.17 -13.53 -7.82
C VAL A 123 2.54 -13.16 -8.41
N GLU A 124 2.55 -12.60 -9.61
CA GLU A 124 3.75 -12.06 -10.26
C GLU A 124 4.07 -10.60 -9.84
N GLY A 125 3.19 -10.00 -9.01
CA GLY A 125 3.35 -8.61 -8.55
C GLY A 125 2.80 -7.55 -9.50
N ASP A 126 1.94 -7.94 -10.45
CA ASP A 126 1.24 -6.96 -11.29
C ASP A 126 0.18 -6.24 -10.50
N LEU A 127 0.04 -4.95 -10.73
CA LEU A 127 -0.92 -4.07 -10.06
C LEU A 127 -2.05 -3.67 -11.02
N ALA A 128 -3.30 -3.85 -10.60
CA ALA A 128 -4.49 -3.33 -11.27
C ALA A 128 -5.30 -2.46 -10.28
N ASN A 129 -5.30 -1.15 -10.47
CA ASN A 129 -5.93 -0.23 -9.52
C ASN A 129 -6.64 0.99 -10.13
N TRP A 130 -6.77 1.07 -11.47
CA TRP A 130 -7.32 2.27 -12.09
C TRP A 130 -8.66 2.07 -12.81
N HIS A 131 -9.01 0.84 -13.17
CA HIS A 131 -10.26 0.51 -13.88
C HIS A 131 -10.67 -0.95 -13.66
N THR A 132 -11.96 -1.20 -13.56
CA THR A 132 -12.50 -2.57 -13.35
C THR A 132 -12.90 -3.26 -14.65
N GLY A 133 -12.71 -2.63 -15.80
CA GLY A 133 -13.11 -3.17 -17.10
C GLY A 133 -14.61 -3.07 -17.40
N LEU A 134 -15.43 -2.63 -16.44
CA LEU A 134 -16.88 -2.47 -16.65
C LEU A 134 -17.16 -1.23 -17.51
N PRO A 135 -18.18 -1.28 -18.41
CA PRO A 135 -18.49 -0.19 -19.32
C PRO A 135 -18.77 1.16 -18.62
N ASP A 136 -19.37 1.12 -17.44
CA ASP A 136 -19.75 2.30 -16.65
C ASP A 136 -18.73 2.66 -15.56
N ALA A 137 -17.59 1.96 -15.50
CA ALA A 137 -16.55 2.26 -14.53
C ALA A 137 -15.84 3.56 -14.88
N ILE A 138 -15.73 4.45 -13.91
CA ILE A 138 -14.97 5.71 -14.07
C ILE A 138 -13.48 5.38 -13.88
N PRO A 139 -12.63 5.64 -14.91
CA PRO A 139 -11.20 5.43 -14.78
C PRO A 139 -10.60 6.35 -13.70
N ALA A 140 -9.80 5.80 -12.82
CA ALA A 140 -9.12 6.54 -11.75
C ALA A 140 -7.59 6.42 -11.91
N VAL A 141 -7.07 6.84 -13.06
CA VAL A 141 -5.65 6.67 -13.41
C VAL A 141 -4.74 7.41 -12.43
N GLY A 142 -5.00 8.71 -12.18
CA GLY A 142 -4.19 9.54 -11.29
C GLY A 142 -2.69 9.40 -11.54
N GLY A 143 -1.90 9.48 -10.47
CA GLY A 143 -0.45 9.28 -10.48
C GLY A 143 0.00 7.82 -10.26
N ALA A 144 -0.92 6.86 -10.23
CA ALA A 144 -0.61 5.50 -9.80
C ALA A 144 0.45 4.80 -10.67
N MET A 145 0.45 5.03 -11.99
CA MET A 145 1.46 4.47 -12.90
C MET A 145 2.86 5.04 -12.61
N ASP A 146 2.95 6.37 -12.44
CA ASP A 146 4.22 7.01 -12.12
C ASP A 146 4.73 6.56 -10.75
N LEU A 147 3.87 6.45 -9.76
CA LEU A 147 4.20 5.98 -8.40
C LEU A 147 4.69 4.52 -8.41
N ALA A 148 3.96 3.63 -9.10
CA ALA A 148 4.29 2.21 -9.17
C ALA A 148 5.64 1.92 -9.86
N ILE A 149 6.08 2.82 -10.76
CA ILE A 149 7.35 2.65 -11.48
C ILE A 149 8.46 3.49 -10.86
N GLY A 150 8.13 4.66 -10.28
CA GLY A 150 9.11 5.61 -9.80
C GLY A 150 9.53 5.42 -8.34
N ALA A 151 8.72 4.81 -7.49
CA ALA A 151 9.11 4.50 -6.12
C ALA A 151 10.06 3.29 -6.07
N LYS A 152 10.95 3.27 -5.07
CA LYS A 152 11.89 2.15 -4.88
C LYS A 152 11.19 0.90 -4.36
N GLN A 153 10.08 1.06 -3.61
CA GLN A 153 9.23 -0.02 -3.14
C GLN A 153 7.75 0.36 -3.28
N VAL A 154 6.95 -0.61 -3.67
CA VAL A 154 5.49 -0.49 -3.82
C VAL A 154 4.80 -1.37 -2.80
N PHE A 155 4.15 -0.73 -1.84
CA PHE A 155 3.27 -1.37 -0.88
C PHE A 155 1.82 -1.25 -1.35
N VAL A 156 1.08 -2.33 -1.30
CA VAL A 156 -0.36 -2.33 -1.60
C VAL A 156 -1.13 -2.53 -0.30
N MET A 157 -2.13 -1.68 -0.05
CA MET A 157 -3.05 -1.78 1.07
C MET A 157 -4.47 -2.02 0.54
N MET A 158 -5.06 -3.19 0.81
CA MET A 158 -6.38 -3.56 0.31
C MET A 158 -7.05 -4.60 1.23
N THR A 159 -8.37 -4.81 1.11
CA THR A 159 -8.99 -6.02 1.65
C THR A 159 -8.60 -7.23 0.79
N LEU A 160 -8.43 -8.41 1.40
CA LEU A 160 -8.05 -9.62 0.66
C LEU A 160 -9.16 -10.11 -0.27
N PHE A 161 -10.40 -9.91 0.16
CA PHE A 161 -11.59 -10.26 -0.62
C PHE A 161 -12.41 -9.03 -0.95
N ASP A 162 -13.15 -9.07 -2.04
CA ASP A 162 -14.15 -8.07 -2.35
C ASP A 162 -15.46 -8.31 -1.53
N LYS A 163 -16.47 -7.48 -1.78
CA LYS A 163 -17.76 -7.57 -1.09
C LYS A 163 -18.53 -8.89 -1.38
N ASP A 164 -18.20 -9.56 -2.47
CA ASP A 164 -18.82 -10.82 -2.91
C ASP A 164 -17.98 -12.04 -2.49
N GLY A 165 -16.88 -11.82 -1.74
CA GLY A 165 -15.98 -12.86 -1.24
C GLY A 165 -14.97 -13.36 -2.28
N ILE A 166 -14.79 -12.63 -3.39
CA ILE A 166 -13.84 -13.00 -4.45
C ILE A 166 -12.45 -12.49 -4.06
N PRO A 167 -11.39 -13.34 -4.16
CA PRO A 167 -10.03 -12.94 -3.88
C PRO A 167 -9.55 -11.79 -4.78
N LYS A 168 -8.81 -10.85 -4.19
CA LYS A 168 -8.15 -9.75 -4.91
C LYS A 168 -6.66 -10.00 -5.14
N LEU A 169 -6.06 -10.95 -4.41
CA LEU A 169 -4.79 -11.56 -4.77
C LEU A 169 -5.11 -12.74 -5.69
N VAL A 170 -4.62 -12.70 -6.92
CA VAL A 170 -5.01 -13.60 -8.01
C VAL A 170 -3.80 -14.19 -8.74
N SER A 171 -3.97 -15.28 -9.49
CA SER A 171 -2.90 -15.78 -10.38
C SER A 171 -2.55 -14.74 -11.44
N ASP A 172 -3.55 -14.21 -12.11
CA ASP A 172 -3.41 -13.22 -13.18
C ASP A 172 -4.48 -12.14 -12.99
N CYS A 173 -4.10 -10.88 -13.17
CA CYS A 173 -5.07 -9.79 -13.13
C CYS A 173 -6.04 -9.87 -14.29
N THR A 174 -7.35 -9.79 -14.00
CA THR A 174 -8.41 -9.72 -15.02
C THR A 174 -8.81 -8.28 -15.33
N TYR A 175 -8.44 -7.34 -14.48
CA TYR A 175 -8.63 -5.91 -14.70
C TYR A 175 -7.44 -5.28 -15.43
N PRO A 176 -7.62 -4.14 -16.10
CA PRO A 176 -6.54 -3.44 -16.78
C PRO A 176 -5.38 -3.13 -15.83
N ILE A 177 -4.18 -3.56 -16.23
CA ILE A 177 -2.96 -3.44 -15.42
C ILE A 177 -2.50 -1.98 -15.37
N THR A 178 -2.08 -1.54 -14.20
CA THR A 178 -1.44 -0.25 -13.93
C THR A 178 0.06 -0.34 -14.19
N ALA A 179 0.71 -1.37 -13.62
CA ALA A 179 2.13 -1.65 -13.78
C ALA A 179 2.40 -3.14 -13.57
N PHE A 180 3.39 -3.67 -14.28
CA PHE A 180 3.81 -5.07 -14.22
C PHE A 180 4.90 -5.28 -13.17
N ALA A 181 4.84 -6.39 -12.43
CA ALA A 181 5.87 -6.89 -11.53
C ALA A 181 6.46 -5.78 -10.63
N CYS A 182 5.60 -4.89 -10.12
CA CYS A 182 6.01 -3.71 -9.38
C CYS A 182 5.77 -3.82 -7.87
N VAL A 183 4.91 -4.76 -7.43
CA VAL A 183 4.50 -4.85 -6.03
C VAL A 183 5.54 -5.60 -5.22
N ASP A 184 5.99 -5.00 -4.11
CA ASP A 184 6.92 -5.61 -3.16
C ASP A 184 6.19 -6.24 -1.97
N ARG A 185 5.11 -5.61 -1.49
CA ARG A 185 4.32 -6.09 -0.35
C ARG A 185 2.84 -5.81 -0.53
N VAL A 186 2.02 -6.75 -0.07
CA VAL A 186 0.56 -6.57 0.00
C VAL A 186 0.10 -6.75 1.43
N TYR A 187 -0.52 -5.72 1.97
CA TYR A 187 -1.13 -5.69 3.29
C TYR A 187 -2.62 -5.86 3.13
N THR A 188 -3.16 -6.89 3.78
CA THR A 188 -4.59 -7.17 3.77
C THR A 188 -5.13 -7.39 5.18
N ASP A 189 -6.42 -7.37 5.31
CA ASP A 189 -7.11 -7.67 6.57
C ASP A 189 -6.85 -9.11 7.08
N TYR A 190 -6.57 -10.08 6.19
CA TYR A 190 -6.31 -11.48 6.56
C TYR A 190 -4.84 -11.88 6.56
N ALA A 191 -4.00 -11.21 5.80
CA ALA A 191 -2.60 -11.61 5.68
C ALA A 191 -1.72 -10.48 5.14
N ILE A 192 -0.41 -10.60 5.39
CA ILE A 192 0.64 -9.80 4.76
C ILE A 192 1.44 -10.70 3.83
N PHE A 193 1.57 -10.26 2.59
CA PHE A 193 2.31 -10.97 1.56
C PHE A 193 3.55 -10.18 1.16
N VAL A 194 4.65 -10.88 0.92
CA VAL A 194 5.91 -10.31 0.46
C VAL A 194 6.29 -10.95 -0.86
N PHE A 195 6.61 -10.14 -1.84
CA PHE A 195 7.04 -10.57 -3.16
C PHE A 195 8.56 -10.72 -3.18
N ARG A 196 9.04 -11.87 -3.60
CA ARG A 196 10.46 -12.22 -3.69
C ARG A 196 10.75 -12.86 -5.05
N SER A 197 12.03 -12.99 -5.38
CA SER A 197 12.44 -13.69 -6.60
C SER A 197 11.99 -15.15 -6.68
N ALA A 198 11.66 -15.77 -5.54
CA ALA A 198 11.14 -17.13 -5.45
C ALA A 198 9.60 -17.21 -5.53
N GLY A 199 8.90 -16.08 -5.58
CA GLY A 199 7.44 -16.01 -5.59
C GLY A 199 6.86 -15.23 -4.41
N VAL A 200 5.54 -15.34 -4.21
CA VAL A 200 4.81 -14.69 -3.14
C VAL A 200 4.89 -15.51 -1.86
N GLN A 201 5.32 -14.88 -0.78
CA GLN A 201 5.44 -15.48 0.54
C GLN A 201 4.43 -14.86 1.50
N VAL A 202 3.82 -15.68 2.36
CA VAL A 202 2.97 -15.23 3.47
C VAL A 202 3.87 -14.91 4.66
N GLU A 203 3.86 -13.65 5.11
CA GLU A 203 4.62 -13.21 6.28
C GLU A 203 3.81 -13.32 7.57
N GLU A 204 2.55 -12.89 7.54
CA GLU A 204 1.63 -12.94 8.68
C GLU A 204 0.23 -13.35 8.24
N THR A 205 -0.54 -14.01 9.14
CA THR A 205 -1.98 -14.26 8.94
C THR A 205 -2.79 -13.84 10.15
N TYR A 206 -4.06 -13.45 9.92
CA TYR A 206 -5.02 -13.02 10.93
C TYR A 206 -6.38 -13.70 10.69
N GLY A 207 -6.96 -14.29 11.73
CA GLY A 207 -8.27 -14.97 11.67
C GLY A 207 -8.27 -16.27 10.87
N CYS A 208 -7.11 -16.77 10.48
CA CYS A 208 -6.94 -18.04 9.79
C CYS A 208 -5.48 -18.52 9.87
N THR A 209 -5.29 -19.81 9.65
CA THR A 209 -3.97 -20.40 9.41
C THR A 209 -3.54 -20.17 7.95
N VAL A 210 -2.24 -20.34 7.64
CA VAL A 210 -1.73 -20.32 6.27
C VAL A 210 -2.43 -21.36 5.39
N GLY A 211 -2.67 -22.56 5.92
CA GLY A 211 -3.34 -23.63 5.19
C GLY A 211 -4.77 -23.25 4.76
N GLU A 212 -5.55 -22.65 5.68
CA GLU A 212 -6.90 -22.14 5.40
C GLU A 212 -6.86 -20.98 4.40
N LEU A 213 -5.88 -20.09 4.54
CA LEU A 213 -5.68 -18.96 3.63
C LEU A 213 -5.45 -19.45 2.18
N ILE A 214 -4.50 -20.36 1.97
CA ILE A 214 -4.18 -20.95 0.66
C ILE A 214 -5.41 -21.63 0.06
N GLN A 215 -6.17 -22.38 0.86
CA GLN A 215 -7.39 -23.02 0.40
C GLN A 215 -8.44 -21.99 -0.08
N ARG A 216 -8.61 -20.89 0.67
CA ARG A 216 -9.56 -19.82 0.31
C ARG A 216 -9.15 -19.05 -0.93
N LEU A 217 -7.84 -18.84 -1.13
CA LEU A 217 -7.31 -18.13 -2.30
C LEU A 217 -7.25 -19.02 -3.54
N SER A 218 -7.18 -20.35 -3.38
CA SER A 218 -6.95 -21.32 -4.47
C SER A 218 -5.68 -21.01 -5.26
N LEU A 219 -4.65 -20.48 -4.59
CA LEU A 219 -3.36 -20.09 -5.18
C LEU A 219 -2.24 -20.99 -4.67
N HIS A 220 -1.21 -21.18 -5.51
CA HIS A 220 0.08 -21.69 -5.07
C HIS A 220 0.88 -20.55 -4.46
N LEU A 221 0.94 -20.49 -3.12
CA LEU A 221 1.77 -19.55 -2.39
C LEU A 221 2.97 -20.30 -1.79
N GLU A 222 4.15 -19.71 -1.89
CA GLU A 222 5.28 -20.21 -1.12
C GLU A 222 5.08 -19.81 0.35
N HIS A 223 5.04 -20.79 1.23
CA HIS A 223 5.10 -20.55 2.66
C HIS A 223 6.49 -20.94 3.15
N CYS A 224 7.02 -20.17 4.07
CA CYS A 224 8.25 -20.55 4.77
C CYS A 224 7.96 -21.79 5.61
N SER A 225 8.31 -22.97 5.07
CA SER A 225 8.17 -24.23 5.78
C SER A 225 9.26 -24.35 6.83
N PHE A 226 8.86 -24.60 8.07
CA PHE A 226 9.78 -25.11 9.09
C PHE A 226 10.43 -26.41 8.60
N ARG A 227 11.75 -26.47 8.68
CA ARG A 227 12.51 -27.71 8.81
C ARG A 227 13.31 -27.68 10.08
#